data_7b241e5754d525810fe56388f9facef3
#
_entry.id   7b241e5754d525810fe56388f9facef3
#
_cell.length_a   1.000
_cell.length_b   1.000
_cell.length_c   1.000
_cell.angle_alpha   90.00
_cell.angle_beta   90.00
_cell.angle_gamma   90.00
#
_symmetry.space_group_name_H-M   'P 1'
#
loop_
_entity.id
_entity.type
_entity.pdbx_description
1 polymer ?
#
loop_
_entity_poly.entity_id
_entity_poly.type
_entity_poly.pdbx_seq_one_letter_code
_entity_poly.pdbx_strand_id
1 'polypeptide(L)'
;MSAAIAKRDIRRSFGAAAAGYDSVAALQRRVGAELLARFDVSPAAGAIADLGCGTGFLTGLLLGRAADRPVYALDIALPMLQAARAKWPAGVRYVCADAERLPLADAGLGQIYSNLALQWCADLPALFGDCRRVLAPGGQLAFATFGPGTLVELKAAWAEVDDYRHVNAFVSGAEIRDQLAAAGWHDGDIVSRTYSTEYAAVADLMRELKGIGAHNLNADRKRGPTTRLQLRDMIAAYQALMPDARIVASWEILFVRAFR
;
A
#
# COMPACT_ATOMS: atom_id res chain seq x y z
N MET A 1 -1.91 5.89 -20.92
CA MET A 1 -2.13 4.66 -20.12
C MET A 1 -0.78 4.19 -19.63
N SER A 2 -0.51 4.23 -18.33
CA SER A 2 0.74 3.69 -17.77
C SER A 2 0.74 2.18 -17.94
N ALA A 3 1.85 1.60 -18.44
CA ALA A 3 1.93 0.15 -18.57
C ALA A 3 1.93 -0.49 -17.19
N ALA A 4 1.07 -1.50 -17.01
CA ALA A 4 0.88 -2.20 -15.74
C ALA A 4 2.19 -2.79 -15.20
N ILE A 5 2.41 -2.63 -13.90
CA ILE A 5 3.54 -3.27 -13.20
C ILE A 5 3.33 -4.78 -13.22
N ALA A 6 4.36 -5.54 -13.62
CA ALA A 6 4.25 -6.99 -13.69
C ALA A 6 4.17 -7.58 -12.26
N LYS A 7 3.13 -8.36 -11.96
CA LYS A 7 2.91 -9.03 -10.67
C LYS A 7 4.11 -9.87 -10.21
N ARG A 8 4.85 -10.45 -11.16
CA ARG A 8 6.11 -11.16 -10.88
C ARG A 8 7.16 -10.26 -10.24
N ASP A 9 7.26 -9.01 -10.69
CA ASP A 9 8.27 -8.07 -10.19
C ASP A 9 7.87 -7.54 -8.82
N ILE A 10 6.57 -7.33 -8.57
CA ILE A 10 6.01 -7.01 -7.25
C ILE A 10 6.36 -8.13 -6.26
N ARG A 11 6.01 -9.37 -6.61
CA ARG A 11 6.28 -10.57 -5.77
C ARG A 11 7.76 -10.70 -5.43
N ARG A 12 8.64 -10.51 -6.41
CA ARG A 12 10.09 -10.57 -6.22
C ARG A 12 10.60 -9.47 -5.31
N SER A 13 10.13 -8.23 -5.53
CA SER A 13 10.58 -7.05 -4.78
C SER A 13 10.22 -7.15 -3.30
N PHE A 14 8.95 -7.39 -3.00
CA PHE A 14 8.49 -7.54 -1.61
C PHE A 14 9.04 -8.81 -0.96
N GLY A 15 9.16 -9.90 -1.72
CA GLY A 15 9.78 -11.12 -1.21
C GLY A 15 11.23 -10.92 -0.76
N ALA A 16 12.01 -10.15 -1.50
CA ALA A 16 13.38 -9.80 -1.14
C ALA A 16 13.48 -8.84 0.06
N ALA A 17 12.47 -7.97 0.23
CA ALA A 17 12.42 -7.02 1.34
C ALA A 17 11.95 -7.65 2.67
N ALA A 18 11.32 -8.82 2.67
CA ALA A 18 10.60 -9.37 3.82
C ALA A 18 11.41 -9.43 5.11
N ALA A 19 12.70 -9.81 5.04
CA ALA A 19 13.55 -9.95 6.22
C ALA A 19 13.89 -8.62 6.93
N GLY A 20 13.99 -7.53 6.16
CA GLY A 20 14.33 -6.19 6.67
C GLY A 20 13.14 -5.22 6.75
N TYR A 21 11.98 -5.63 6.27
CA TYR A 21 10.82 -4.75 6.07
C TYR A 21 10.42 -3.97 7.32
N ASP A 22 10.34 -4.65 8.45
CA ASP A 22 9.88 -4.04 9.70
C ASP A 22 10.79 -2.94 10.23
N SER A 23 12.07 -2.98 9.92
CA SER A 23 13.03 -1.97 10.38
C SER A 23 12.82 -0.60 9.70
N VAL A 24 12.18 -0.59 8.53
CA VAL A 24 11.95 0.61 7.70
C VAL A 24 10.47 0.95 7.48
N ALA A 25 9.54 0.14 8.00
CA ALA A 25 8.10 0.29 7.78
C ALA A 25 7.39 1.19 8.84
N ALA A 26 8.03 2.26 9.30
CA ALA A 26 7.45 3.14 10.33
C ALA A 26 6.18 3.85 9.84
N LEU A 27 6.18 4.37 8.61
CA LEU A 27 5.02 5.00 8.01
C LEU A 27 3.86 4.00 7.88
N GLN A 28 4.13 2.79 7.37
CA GLN A 28 3.13 1.74 7.20
C GLN A 28 2.45 1.37 8.52
N ARG A 29 3.21 1.32 9.62
CA ARG A 29 2.65 1.08 10.96
C ARG A 29 1.75 2.23 11.44
N ARG A 30 2.17 3.48 11.24
CA ARG A 30 1.35 4.66 11.60
C ARG A 30 0.04 4.67 10.82
N VAL A 31 0.12 4.45 9.50
CA VAL A 31 -1.05 4.44 8.62
C VAL A 31 -1.99 3.28 8.97
N GLY A 32 -1.46 2.07 9.20
CA GLY A 32 -2.28 0.90 9.57
C GLY A 32 -2.99 1.08 10.92
N ALA A 33 -2.32 1.68 11.91
CA ALA A 33 -2.95 2.00 13.19
C ALA A 33 -4.06 3.05 13.02
N GLU A 34 -3.82 4.10 12.22
CA GLU A 34 -4.83 5.12 11.94
C GLU A 34 -5.99 4.59 11.10
N LEU A 35 -5.74 3.68 10.15
CA LEU A 35 -6.79 3.03 9.37
C LEU A 35 -7.82 2.36 10.30
N LEU A 36 -7.36 1.61 11.29
CA LEU A 36 -8.24 0.97 12.27
C LEU A 36 -8.85 1.94 13.29
N ALA A 37 -8.17 3.04 13.61
CA ALA A 37 -8.74 4.07 14.47
C ALA A 37 -9.88 4.84 13.79
N ARG A 38 -9.82 4.97 12.44
CA ARG A 38 -10.87 5.61 11.64
C ARG A 38 -12.03 4.70 11.32
N PHE A 39 -11.72 3.47 10.97
CA PHE A 39 -12.66 2.46 10.47
C PHE A 39 -12.49 1.19 11.30
N ASP A 40 -12.92 1.24 12.54
CA ASP A 40 -12.76 0.13 13.48
C ASP A 40 -13.47 -1.14 13.00
N VAL A 41 -13.07 -2.25 13.56
CA VAL A 41 -13.67 -3.55 13.27
C VAL A 41 -15.13 -3.55 13.71
N SER A 42 -16.04 -3.59 12.74
CA SER A 42 -17.48 -3.65 12.99
C SER A 42 -17.86 -4.93 13.76
N PRO A 43 -18.86 -4.88 14.63
CA PRO A 43 -19.40 -6.10 15.27
C PRO A 43 -20.10 -7.04 14.29
N ALA A 44 -20.25 -6.66 13.01
CA ALA A 44 -20.88 -7.51 11.99
C ALA A 44 -20.24 -8.91 11.93
N ALA A 45 -21.10 -9.91 11.74
CA ALA A 45 -20.67 -11.30 11.63
C ALA A 45 -19.75 -11.54 10.41
N GLY A 46 -18.98 -12.63 10.46
CA GLY A 46 -18.13 -13.06 9.36
C GLY A 46 -16.63 -12.90 9.62
N ALA A 47 -15.84 -13.54 8.78
CA ALA A 47 -14.39 -13.50 8.86
C ALA A 47 -13.85 -12.12 8.45
N ILE A 48 -12.64 -11.79 8.92
CA ILE A 48 -11.94 -10.57 8.60
C ILE A 48 -10.72 -10.92 7.72
N ALA A 49 -10.47 -10.14 6.68
CA ALA A 49 -9.28 -10.30 5.84
C ALA A 49 -8.36 -9.08 5.93
N ASP A 50 -7.05 -9.33 6.03
CA ASP A 50 -5.96 -8.39 5.81
C ASP A 50 -5.40 -8.64 4.41
N LEU A 51 -5.69 -7.76 3.46
CA LEU A 51 -5.34 -7.90 2.05
C LEU A 51 -4.05 -7.12 1.73
N GLY A 52 -3.01 -7.84 1.31
CA GLY A 52 -1.66 -7.32 1.23
C GLY A 52 -1.04 -7.17 2.61
N CYS A 53 -1.11 -8.22 3.41
CA CYS A 53 -0.76 -8.19 4.84
C CYS A 53 0.72 -7.92 5.12
N GLY A 54 1.60 -8.07 4.12
CA GLY A 54 3.04 -7.96 4.30
C GLY A 54 3.55 -8.85 5.42
N THR A 55 4.34 -8.29 6.33
CA THR A 55 4.87 -8.97 7.52
C THR A 55 3.88 -9.06 8.69
N GLY A 56 2.59 -8.74 8.48
CA GLY A 56 1.51 -9.00 9.42
C GLY A 56 1.32 -7.96 10.53
N PHE A 57 1.73 -6.71 10.34
CA PHE A 57 1.48 -5.67 11.35
C PHE A 57 -0.01 -5.40 11.55
N LEU A 58 -0.74 -5.12 10.45
CA LEU A 58 -2.19 -4.90 10.51
C LEU A 58 -2.92 -6.18 10.91
N THR A 59 -2.47 -7.35 10.45
CA THR A 59 -2.99 -8.67 10.88
C THR A 59 -3.02 -8.80 12.39
N GLY A 60 -1.93 -8.43 13.08
CA GLY A 60 -1.87 -8.50 14.55
C GLY A 60 -2.86 -7.56 15.24
N LEU A 61 -3.06 -6.35 14.69
CA LEU A 61 -4.05 -5.41 15.20
C LEU A 61 -5.48 -5.90 14.99
N LEU A 62 -5.75 -6.52 13.83
CA LEU A 62 -7.05 -7.14 13.53
C LEU A 62 -7.32 -8.34 14.42
N LEU A 63 -6.31 -9.19 14.65
CA LEU A 63 -6.43 -10.34 15.54
C LEU A 63 -6.85 -9.93 16.97
N GLY A 64 -6.28 -8.84 17.49
CA GLY A 64 -6.66 -8.28 18.79
C GLY A 64 -8.08 -7.71 18.85
N ARG A 65 -8.74 -7.46 17.69
CA ARG A 65 -10.11 -6.91 17.58
C ARG A 65 -11.14 -7.91 17.06
N ALA A 66 -10.66 -9.02 16.56
CA ALA A 66 -11.53 -9.99 15.87
C ALA A 66 -12.48 -10.76 16.81
N ALA A 67 -12.25 -10.74 18.11
CA ALA A 67 -12.86 -11.67 19.07
C ALA A 67 -12.64 -13.12 18.58
N ASP A 68 -13.67 -13.93 18.44
CA ASP A 68 -13.55 -15.31 17.97
C ASP A 68 -13.70 -15.47 16.44
N ARG A 69 -13.68 -14.36 15.67
CA ARG A 69 -13.84 -14.41 14.21
C ARG A 69 -12.56 -14.86 13.53
N PRO A 70 -12.64 -15.68 12.47
CA PRO A 70 -11.46 -16.04 11.69
C PRO A 70 -10.80 -14.81 11.05
N VAL A 71 -9.48 -14.71 11.16
CA VAL A 71 -8.67 -13.69 10.47
C VAL A 71 -7.90 -14.36 9.33
N TYR A 72 -8.06 -13.83 8.12
CA TYR A 72 -7.29 -14.23 6.94
C TYR A 72 -6.21 -13.18 6.66
N ALA A 73 -4.98 -13.61 6.43
CA ALA A 73 -3.88 -12.78 5.98
C ALA A 73 -3.50 -13.19 4.55
N LEU A 74 -3.70 -12.29 3.59
CA LEU A 74 -3.45 -12.54 2.18
C LEU A 74 -2.31 -11.65 1.68
N ASP A 75 -1.37 -12.24 0.94
CA ASP A 75 -0.30 -11.51 0.26
C ASP A 75 0.14 -12.27 -0.99
N ILE A 76 0.62 -11.55 -1.99
CA ILE A 76 1.14 -12.14 -3.22
C ILE A 76 2.56 -12.71 -3.04
N ALA A 77 3.30 -12.22 -2.05
CA ALA A 77 4.69 -12.60 -1.77
C ALA A 77 4.76 -13.61 -0.61
N LEU A 78 5.03 -14.88 -0.93
CA LEU A 78 5.15 -15.95 0.06
C LEU A 78 6.14 -15.63 1.22
N PRO A 79 7.32 -15.01 0.98
CA PRO A 79 8.21 -14.64 2.09
C PRO A 79 7.60 -13.65 3.08
N MET A 80 6.71 -12.75 2.65
CA MET A 80 5.96 -11.87 3.53
C MET A 80 5.02 -12.68 4.44
N LEU A 81 4.25 -13.61 3.89
CA LEU A 81 3.38 -14.50 4.67
C LEU A 81 4.16 -15.37 5.66
N GLN A 82 5.36 -15.84 5.28
CA GLN A 82 6.23 -16.59 6.19
C GLN A 82 6.66 -15.73 7.38
N ALA A 83 7.04 -14.47 7.14
CA ALA A 83 7.38 -13.52 8.20
C ALA A 83 6.17 -13.21 9.09
N ALA A 84 4.99 -12.98 8.50
CA ALA A 84 3.76 -12.76 9.24
C ALA A 84 3.38 -13.98 10.11
N ARG A 85 3.49 -15.20 9.56
CA ARG A 85 3.20 -16.44 10.28
C ARG A 85 4.16 -16.70 11.44
N ALA A 86 5.42 -16.30 11.29
CA ALA A 86 6.38 -16.41 12.40
C ALA A 86 6.01 -15.51 13.60
N LYS A 87 5.37 -14.34 13.33
CA LYS A 87 4.88 -13.43 14.38
C LYS A 87 3.56 -13.89 14.99
N TRP A 88 2.64 -14.40 14.16
CA TRP A 88 1.27 -14.77 14.52
C TRP A 88 1.01 -16.23 14.15
N PRO A 89 1.60 -17.22 14.86
CA PRO A 89 1.53 -18.63 14.49
C PRO A 89 0.15 -19.25 14.67
N ALA A 90 -0.73 -18.61 15.41
CA ALA A 90 -2.07 -19.08 15.72
C ALA A 90 -3.14 -18.01 15.45
N GLY A 91 -4.39 -18.41 15.24
CA GLY A 91 -5.53 -17.51 15.05
C GLY A 91 -5.65 -16.89 13.65
N VAL A 92 -4.70 -17.13 12.75
CA VAL A 92 -4.66 -16.55 11.41
C VAL A 92 -4.59 -17.63 10.33
N ARG A 93 -5.35 -17.45 9.25
CA ARG A 93 -5.32 -18.27 8.04
C ARG A 93 -4.53 -17.54 6.96
N TYR A 94 -3.38 -18.09 6.58
CA TYR A 94 -2.48 -17.47 5.59
C TYR A 94 -2.78 -17.97 4.20
N VAL A 95 -2.97 -17.07 3.23
CA VAL A 95 -3.31 -17.38 1.84
C VAL A 95 -2.38 -16.60 0.91
N CYS A 96 -1.55 -17.32 0.14
CA CYS A 96 -0.76 -16.69 -0.90
C CYS A 96 -1.64 -16.47 -2.14
N ALA A 97 -2.02 -15.21 -2.39
CA ALA A 97 -3.00 -14.87 -3.41
C ALA A 97 -2.75 -13.49 -4.03
N ASP A 98 -3.28 -13.35 -5.23
CA ASP A 98 -3.39 -12.07 -5.92
C ASP A 98 -4.66 -11.34 -5.46
N ALA A 99 -4.52 -10.07 -5.06
CA ALA A 99 -5.65 -9.25 -4.60
C ALA A 99 -6.70 -9.00 -5.69
N GLU A 100 -6.30 -9.05 -6.97
CA GLU A 100 -7.23 -8.90 -8.10
C GLU A 100 -8.03 -10.19 -8.40
N ARG A 101 -7.73 -11.30 -7.71
CA ARG A 101 -8.45 -12.58 -7.86
C ARG A 101 -8.35 -13.38 -6.57
N LEU A 102 -9.26 -13.13 -5.65
CA LEU A 102 -9.25 -13.75 -4.33
C LEU A 102 -9.76 -15.21 -4.37
N PRO A 103 -8.98 -16.18 -3.85
CA PRO A 103 -9.40 -17.58 -3.79
C PRO A 103 -10.32 -17.83 -2.57
N LEU A 104 -11.34 -17.01 -2.43
CA LEU A 104 -12.30 -17.03 -1.32
C LEU A 104 -13.71 -17.17 -1.88
N ALA A 105 -14.58 -17.83 -1.11
CA ALA A 105 -15.98 -18.02 -1.47
C ALA A 105 -16.74 -16.68 -1.51
N ASP A 106 -17.76 -16.62 -2.34
CA ASP A 106 -18.70 -15.50 -2.39
C ASP A 106 -19.34 -15.30 -1.02
N ALA A 107 -19.47 -14.05 -0.60
CA ALA A 107 -20.06 -13.67 0.69
C ALA A 107 -19.42 -14.36 1.92
N GLY A 108 -18.16 -14.81 1.80
CA GLY A 108 -17.44 -15.52 2.87
C GLY A 108 -16.80 -14.61 3.92
N LEU A 109 -16.70 -13.31 3.66
CA LEU A 109 -16.08 -12.34 4.56
C LEU A 109 -17.08 -11.31 5.07
N GLY A 110 -16.94 -10.89 6.33
CA GLY A 110 -17.63 -9.72 6.87
C GLY A 110 -16.88 -8.41 6.60
N GLN A 111 -15.55 -8.46 6.60
CA GLN A 111 -14.73 -7.26 6.49
C GLN A 111 -13.42 -7.56 5.77
N ILE A 112 -12.97 -6.56 4.98
CA ILE A 112 -11.66 -6.55 4.35
C ILE A 112 -10.94 -5.27 4.77
N TYR A 113 -9.72 -5.41 5.23
CA TYR A 113 -8.78 -4.31 5.47
C TYR A 113 -7.58 -4.44 4.54
N SER A 114 -7.01 -3.30 4.12
CA SER A 114 -5.77 -3.28 3.35
C SER A 114 -4.98 -2.02 3.66
N ASN A 115 -3.71 -2.16 3.97
CA ASN A 115 -2.85 -1.03 4.35
C ASN A 115 -1.68 -0.87 3.37
N LEU A 116 -1.71 0.18 2.57
CA LEU A 116 -0.66 0.54 1.62
C LEU A 116 -0.23 -0.62 0.70
N ALA A 117 -1.21 -1.38 0.18
CA ALA A 117 -0.98 -2.50 -0.72
C ALA A 117 -1.67 -2.32 -2.08
N LEU A 118 -2.88 -1.72 -2.13
CA LEU A 118 -3.70 -1.68 -3.34
C LEU A 118 -3.13 -0.83 -4.48
N GLN A 119 -2.23 0.11 -4.20
CA GLN A 119 -1.51 0.89 -5.23
C GLN A 119 -0.60 0.04 -6.14
N TRP A 120 -0.37 -1.22 -5.78
CA TRP A 120 0.39 -2.17 -6.59
C TRP A 120 -0.48 -3.00 -7.53
N CYS A 121 -1.80 -2.89 -7.42
CA CYS A 121 -2.74 -3.58 -8.30
C CYS A 121 -2.88 -2.80 -9.61
N ALA A 122 -2.87 -3.53 -10.72
CA ALA A 122 -2.96 -2.94 -12.05
C ALA A 122 -4.41 -2.67 -12.47
N ASP A 123 -5.35 -3.48 -11.96
CA ASP A 123 -6.78 -3.44 -12.28
C ASP A 123 -7.60 -3.23 -11.00
N LEU A 124 -7.72 -1.98 -10.56
CA LEU A 124 -8.51 -1.64 -9.38
C LEU A 124 -10.01 -1.95 -9.55
N PRO A 125 -10.67 -1.72 -10.72
CA PRO A 125 -12.03 -2.18 -10.93
C PRO A 125 -12.21 -3.68 -10.70
N ALA A 126 -11.33 -4.53 -11.24
CA ALA A 126 -11.37 -5.98 -11.00
C ALA A 126 -11.18 -6.32 -9.53
N LEU A 127 -10.21 -5.67 -8.86
CA LEU A 127 -9.97 -5.82 -7.42
C LEU A 127 -11.22 -5.45 -6.61
N PHE A 128 -11.83 -4.29 -6.87
CA PHE A 128 -13.01 -3.83 -6.14
C PHE A 128 -14.23 -4.74 -6.41
N GLY A 129 -14.37 -5.23 -7.64
CA GLY A 129 -15.39 -6.22 -8.00
C GLY A 129 -15.21 -7.52 -7.22
N ASP A 130 -13.98 -8.02 -7.09
CA ASP A 130 -13.69 -9.27 -6.38
C ASP A 130 -13.81 -9.10 -4.85
N CYS A 131 -13.37 -7.96 -4.30
CA CYS A 131 -13.63 -7.61 -2.90
C CYS A 131 -15.13 -7.60 -2.59
N ARG A 132 -15.94 -7.01 -3.49
CA ARG A 132 -17.39 -6.97 -3.36
C ARG A 132 -18.01 -8.38 -3.43
N ARG A 133 -17.49 -9.25 -4.31
CA ARG A 133 -17.95 -10.65 -4.43
C ARG A 133 -17.76 -11.43 -3.12
N VAL A 134 -16.57 -11.35 -2.51
CA VAL A 134 -16.23 -12.14 -1.32
C VAL A 134 -16.80 -11.59 -0.01
N LEU A 135 -17.18 -10.32 0.05
CA LEU A 135 -17.86 -9.72 1.20
C LEU A 135 -19.32 -10.17 1.27
N ALA A 136 -19.84 -10.40 2.45
CA ALA A 136 -21.26 -10.58 2.70
C ALA A 136 -22.05 -9.27 2.48
N PRO A 137 -23.37 -9.32 2.25
CA PRO A 137 -24.21 -8.12 2.26
C PRO A 137 -24.03 -7.32 3.55
N GLY A 138 -23.83 -6.00 3.44
CA GLY A 138 -23.49 -5.11 4.55
C GLY A 138 -22.04 -5.22 5.04
N GLY A 139 -21.22 -6.02 4.36
CA GLY A 139 -19.78 -6.13 4.65
C GLY A 139 -19.01 -4.86 4.28
N GLN A 140 -17.87 -4.68 4.95
CA GLN A 140 -17.04 -3.47 4.83
C GLN A 140 -15.72 -3.76 4.12
N LEU A 141 -15.34 -2.89 3.18
CA LEU A 141 -13.98 -2.72 2.68
C LEU A 141 -13.40 -1.44 3.28
N ALA A 142 -12.29 -1.52 4.00
CA ALA A 142 -11.55 -0.38 4.52
C ALA A 142 -10.08 -0.47 4.11
N PHE A 143 -9.54 0.58 3.49
CA PHE A 143 -8.15 0.55 3.06
C PHE A 143 -7.48 1.92 3.13
N ALA A 144 -6.15 1.88 3.20
CA ALA A 144 -5.30 3.04 3.03
C ALA A 144 -4.41 2.85 1.80
N THR A 145 -4.28 3.89 0.99
CA THR A 145 -3.42 3.91 -0.21
C THR A 145 -2.74 5.26 -0.38
N PHE A 146 -1.68 5.31 -1.18
CA PHE A 146 -1.05 6.57 -1.52
C PHE A 146 -1.89 7.39 -2.49
N GLY A 147 -1.91 8.72 -2.27
CA GLY A 147 -2.48 9.70 -3.18
C GLY A 147 -1.43 10.43 -4.03
N PRO A 148 -1.88 11.26 -5.01
CA PRO A 148 -1.01 11.96 -5.96
C PRO A 148 0.03 12.88 -5.32
N GLY A 149 -0.25 13.43 -4.14
CA GLY A 149 0.65 14.28 -3.35
C GLY A 149 1.81 13.53 -2.67
N THR A 150 1.92 12.22 -2.85
CA THR A 150 3.02 11.42 -2.28
C THR A 150 4.33 11.71 -3.01
N LEU A 151 5.42 11.99 -2.25
CA LEU A 151 6.78 12.23 -2.73
C LEU A 151 6.86 13.36 -3.77
N VAL A 152 6.09 14.44 -3.58
CA VAL A 152 6.08 15.58 -4.51
C VAL A 152 7.46 16.22 -4.62
N GLU A 153 8.21 16.25 -3.53
CA GLU A 153 9.58 16.80 -3.48
C GLU A 153 10.54 15.95 -4.33
N LEU A 154 10.45 14.63 -4.20
CA LEU A 154 11.28 13.71 -4.99
C LEU A 154 10.91 13.75 -6.49
N LYS A 155 9.63 13.89 -6.81
CA LYS A 155 9.14 14.06 -8.18
C LYS A 155 9.69 15.36 -8.78
N ALA A 156 9.60 16.48 -8.04
CA ALA A 156 10.11 17.77 -8.47
C ALA A 156 11.64 17.74 -8.68
N ALA A 157 12.39 17.15 -7.74
CA ALA A 157 13.83 17.03 -7.85
C ALA A 157 14.29 16.20 -9.06
N TRP A 158 13.59 15.13 -9.40
CA TRP A 158 13.89 14.34 -10.59
C TRP A 158 13.51 15.04 -11.90
N ALA A 159 12.45 15.86 -11.90
CA ALA A 159 12.05 16.63 -13.09
C ALA A 159 13.13 17.65 -13.53
N GLU A 160 14.03 18.08 -12.62
CA GLU A 160 15.19 18.92 -12.95
C GLU A 160 16.35 18.13 -13.61
N VAL A 161 16.27 16.80 -13.63
CA VAL A 161 17.37 15.93 -14.09
C VAL A 161 17.05 15.26 -15.42
N ASP A 162 15.85 14.72 -15.55
CA ASP A 162 15.40 14.06 -16.78
C ASP A 162 13.86 13.93 -16.84
N ASP A 163 13.32 13.56 -18.00
CA ASP A 163 11.89 13.43 -18.26
C ASP A 163 11.32 12.03 -17.88
N TYR A 164 12.11 11.17 -17.26
CA TYR A 164 11.66 9.84 -16.89
C TYR A 164 10.86 9.86 -15.60
N ARG A 165 9.91 8.93 -15.48
CA ARG A 165 9.15 8.74 -14.25
C ARG A 165 9.98 7.96 -13.23
N HIS A 166 10.36 8.60 -12.12
CA HIS A 166 11.13 8.01 -11.02
C HIS A 166 10.29 7.58 -9.82
N VAL A 167 9.08 8.09 -9.71
CA VAL A 167 8.11 7.76 -8.65
C VAL A 167 6.84 7.21 -9.30
N ASN A 168 6.20 6.21 -8.67
CA ASN A 168 4.94 5.68 -9.16
C ASN A 168 3.86 6.77 -9.23
N ALA A 169 2.96 6.67 -10.23
CA ALA A 169 1.73 7.44 -10.22
C ALA A 169 0.74 6.80 -9.25
N PHE A 170 0.08 7.63 -8.46
CA PHE A 170 -0.97 7.19 -7.55
C PHE A 170 -2.28 7.80 -7.97
N VAL A 171 -3.37 7.05 -7.79
CA VAL A 171 -4.72 7.48 -8.13
C VAL A 171 -5.23 8.50 -7.11
N SER A 172 -6.04 9.44 -7.58
CA SER A 172 -6.71 10.43 -6.72
C SER A 172 -7.93 9.83 -6.00
N GLY A 173 -8.40 10.52 -4.95
CA GLY A 173 -9.63 10.12 -4.28
C GLY A 173 -10.86 10.16 -5.20
N ALA A 174 -10.88 11.05 -6.20
CA ALA A 174 -11.96 11.10 -7.20
C ALA A 174 -11.93 9.85 -8.09
N GLU A 175 -10.76 9.47 -8.61
CA GLU A 175 -10.59 8.26 -9.41
C GLU A 175 -10.94 6.99 -8.63
N ILE A 176 -10.56 6.91 -7.34
CA ILE A 176 -10.95 5.78 -6.47
C ILE A 176 -12.47 5.71 -6.34
N ARG A 177 -13.15 6.85 -6.15
CA ARG A 177 -14.61 6.90 -6.03
C ARG A 177 -15.29 6.41 -7.31
N ASP A 178 -14.81 6.87 -8.46
CA ASP A 178 -15.34 6.47 -9.76
C ASP A 178 -15.16 4.96 -10.00
N GLN A 179 -14.02 4.42 -9.64
CA GLN A 179 -13.72 2.99 -9.80
C GLN A 179 -14.52 2.11 -8.82
N LEU A 180 -14.73 2.57 -7.57
CA LEU A 180 -15.63 1.91 -6.61
C LEU A 180 -17.07 1.91 -7.16
N ALA A 181 -17.57 3.04 -7.64
CA ALA A 181 -18.90 3.15 -8.22
C ALA A 181 -19.07 2.21 -9.42
N ALA A 182 -18.07 2.16 -10.33
CA ALA A 182 -18.07 1.26 -11.48
C ALA A 182 -18.10 -0.23 -11.06
N ALA A 183 -17.55 -0.58 -9.90
CA ALA A 183 -17.60 -1.91 -9.32
C ALA A 183 -18.85 -2.17 -8.46
N GLY A 184 -19.82 -1.25 -8.47
CA GLY A 184 -21.13 -1.38 -7.78
C GLY A 184 -21.11 -1.01 -6.29
N TRP A 185 -20.11 -0.27 -5.82
CA TRP A 185 -20.09 0.31 -4.47
C TRP A 185 -20.78 1.67 -4.51
N HIS A 186 -21.67 1.96 -3.58
CA HIS A 186 -22.51 3.16 -3.64
C HIS A 186 -22.25 4.13 -2.48
N ASP A 187 -21.81 3.63 -1.34
CA ASP A 187 -21.54 4.42 -0.13
C ASP A 187 -20.09 4.26 0.27
N GLY A 188 -19.41 5.37 0.50
CA GLY A 188 -18.02 5.32 0.93
C GLY A 188 -17.47 6.66 1.41
N ASP A 189 -16.62 6.57 2.41
CA ASP A 189 -15.86 7.70 2.93
C ASP A 189 -14.46 7.68 2.31
N ILE A 190 -13.99 8.83 1.84
CA ILE A 190 -12.60 9.03 1.43
C ILE A 190 -12.06 10.25 2.16
N VAL A 191 -11.03 10.03 2.97
CA VAL A 191 -10.35 11.08 3.73
C VAL A 191 -8.88 11.11 3.34
N SER A 192 -8.39 12.26 2.89
CA SER A 192 -6.95 12.48 2.62
C SER A 192 -6.25 13.03 3.84
N ARG A 193 -5.03 12.53 4.10
CA ARG A 193 -4.12 13.06 5.11
C ARG A 193 -2.69 13.02 4.60
N THR A 194 -1.96 14.12 4.77
CA THR A 194 -0.52 14.17 4.49
C THR A 194 0.28 13.88 5.75
N TYR A 195 1.22 12.95 5.62
CA TYR A 195 2.27 12.69 6.61
C TYR A 195 3.58 13.26 6.08
N SER A 196 4.40 13.78 6.98
CA SER A 196 5.75 14.21 6.67
C SER A 196 6.75 13.34 7.43
N THR A 197 7.82 12.98 6.76
CA THR A 197 8.97 12.27 7.36
C THR A 197 10.23 13.08 7.10
N GLU A 198 10.99 13.34 8.16
CA GLU A 198 12.27 14.03 8.07
C GLU A 198 13.42 13.00 7.97
N TYR A 199 14.40 13.30 7.14
CA TYR A 199 15.60 12.49 6.92
C TYR A 199 16.85 13.33 7.11
N ALA A 200 17.94 12.72 7.56
CA ALA A 200 19.24 13.40 7.66
C ALA A 200 19.82 13.71 6.28
N ALA A 201 19.55 12.87 5.28
CA ALA A 201 19.99 13.05 3.90
C ALA A 201 18.98 12.42 2.92
N VAL A 202 18.98 12.90 1.66
CA VAL A 202 18.18 12.32 0.57
C VAL A 202 18.50 10.83 0.36
N ALA A 203 19.76 10.44 0.61
CA ALA A 203 20.16 9.03 0.54
C ALA A 203 19.44 8.13 1.54
N ASP A 204 19.01 8.65 2.69
CA ASP A 204 18.27 7.88 3.70
C ASP A 204 16.84 7.61 3.22
N LEU A 205 16.18 8.61 2.63
CA LEU A 205 14.90 8.42 1.95
C LEU A 205 15.00 7.34 0.86
N MET A 206 16.02 7.43 0.00
CA MET A 206 16.21 6.44 -1.08
C MET A 206 16.47 5.02 -0.53
N ARG A 207 17.17 4.93 0.61
CA ARG A 207 17.44 3.65 1.30
C ARG A 207 16.15 3.06 1.89
N GLU A 208 15.32 3.89 2.52
CA GLU A 208 14.01 3.47 3.04
C GLU A 208 13.11 2.95 1.93
N LEU A 209 12.93 3.72 0.85
CA LEU A 209 12.14 3.31 -0.32
C LEU A 209 12.59 1.96 -0.89
N LYS A 210 13.91 1.75 -0.97
CA LYS A 210 14.47 0.47 -1.39
C LYS A 210 14.21 -0.64 -0.37
N GLY A 211 14.31 -0.33 0.92
CA GLY A 211 14.13 -1.27 2.02
C GLY A 211 12.72 -1.82 2.14
N ILE A 212 11.70 -0.99 1.88
CA ILE A 212 10.29 -1.43 1.84
C ILE A 212 9.91 -2.13 0.52
N GLY A 213 10.84 -2.28 -0.44
CA GLY A 213 10.54 -2.87 -1.75
C GLY A 213 9.74 -1.94 -2.69
N ALA A 214 9.53 -0.68 -2.32
CA ALA A 214 8.73 0.29 -3.06
C ALA A 214 9.56 1.10 -4.08
N HIS A 215 10.52 0.46 -4.72
CA HIS A 215 11.24 1.12 -5.82
C HIS A 215 10.38 1.21 -7.09
N ASN A 216 10.80 2.09 -8.00
CA ASN A 216 10.08 2.31 -9.25
C ASN A 216 9.98 1.03 -10.09
N LEU A 217 8.79 0.47 -10.19
CA LEU A 217 8.46 -0.70 -11.00
C LEU A 217 7.71 -0.33 -12.30
N ASN A 218 7.56 0.97 -12.62
CA ASN A 218 6.86 1.43 -13.81
C ASN A 218 7.53 0.89 -15.08
N ALA A 219 6.74 0.57 -16.08
CA ALA A 219 7.26 0.09 -17.36
C ALA A 219 7.90 1.21 -18.21
N ASP A 220 7.49 2.46 -17.99
CA ASP A 220 8.05 3.68 -18.59
C ASP A 220 9.23 4.27 -17.81
N ARG A 221 9.73 3.54 -16.80
CA ARG A 221 10.97 3.89 -16.11
C ARG A 221 12.17 3.89 -17.06
N LYS A 222 13.19 4.66 -16.75
CA LYS A 222 14.47 4.58 -17.42
C LYS A 222 15.00 3.15 -17.45
N ARG A 223 15.30 2.62 -18.63
CA ARG A 223 15.79 1.23 -18.80
C ARG A 223 17.27 1.03 -18.42
N GLY A 224 18.04 2.13 -18.29
CA GLY A 224 19.43 2.10 -17.88
C GLY A 224 19.62 2.43 -16.39
N PRO A 225 20.81 2.16 -15.83
CA PRO A 225 21.12 2.54 -14.47
C PRO A 225 21.14 4.07 -14.33
N THR A 226 20.71 4.58 -13.19
CA THR A 226 20.90 5.97 -12.80
C THR A 226 22.41 6.22 -12.64
N THR A 227 22.96 7.20 -13.36
CA THR A 227 24.36 7.54 -13.25
C THR A 227 24.66 8.27 -11.94
N ARG A 228 25.92 8.28 -11.53
CA ARG A 228 26.36 9.06 -10.35
C ARG A 228 26.07 10.55 -10.49
N LEU A 229 26.20 11.07 -11.73
CA LEU A 229 25.93 12.47 -12.04
C LEU A 229 24.45 12.79 -11.84
N GLN A 230 23.55 12.01 -12.43
CA GLN A 230 22.09 12.18 -12.28
C GLN A 230 21.67 12.11 -10.81
N LEU A 231 22.22 11.15 -10.04
CA LEU A 231 21.90 11.05 -8.62
C LEU A 231 22.38 12.28 -7.84
N ARG A 232 23.58 12.78 -8.12
CA ARG A 232 24.11 14.01 -7.50
C ARG A 232 23.23 15.21 -7.84
N ASP A 233 22.84 15.36 -9.11
CA ASP A 233 22.05 16.50 -9.58
C ASP A 233 20.62 16.46 -8.97
N MET A 234 20.01 15.30 -8.87
CA MET A 234 18.75 15.11 -8.15
C MET A 234 18.87 15.47 -6.66
N ILE A 235 19.93 15.04 -5.98
CA ILE A 235 20.16 15.38 -4.56
C ILE A 235 20.30 16.91 -4.40
N ALA A 236 21.05 17.58 -5.28
CA ALA A 236 21.19 19.02 -5.25
C ALA A 236 19.84 19.74 -5.49
N ALA A 237 19.06 19.27 -6.47
CA ALA A 237 17.72 19.79 -6.74
C ALA A 237 16.79 19.58 -5.54
N TYR A 238 16.81 18.39 -4.91
CA TYR A 238 16.02 18.13 -3.71
C TYR A 238 16.36 19.06 -2.56
N GLN A 239 17.66 19.27 -2.32
CA GLN A 239 18.14 20.18 -1.27
C GLN A 239 17.74 21.63 -1.53
N ALA A 240 17.73 22.06 -2.80
CA ALA A 240 17.31 23.40 -3.20
C ALA A 240 15.81 23.67 -2.91
N LEU A 241 14.98 22.61 -2.85
CA LEU A 241 13.57 22.72 -2.46
C LEU A 241 13.38 22.90 -0.94
N MET A 242 14.44 22.68 -0.14
CA MET A 242 14.36 22.66 1.33
C MET A 242 15.01 23.90 1.93
N PRO A 243 14.22 24.93 2.36
CA PRO A 243 14.79 26.20 2.84
C PRO A 243 15.64 26.04 4.11
N ASP A 244 15.35 25.03 4.94
CA ASP A 244 15.98 24.84 6.26
C ASP A 244 17.00 23.68 6.28
N ALA A 245 17.50 23.24 5.13
CA ALA A 245 18.42 22.11 4.97
C ALA A 245 17.93 20.76 5.56
N ARG A 246 16.68 20.70 6.04
CA ARG A 246 16.05 19.45 6.49
C ARG A 246 15.41 18.76 5.30
N ILE A 247 15.75 17.49 5.09
CA ILE A 247 15.15 16.69 4.02
C ILE A 247 13.79 16.19 4.50
N VAL A 248 12.73 16.70 3.90
CA VAL A 248 11.34 16.28 4.21
C VAL A 248 10.76 15.58 3.01
N ALA A 249 10.11 14.45 3.23
CA ALA A 249 9.30 13.76 2.23
C ALA A 249 7.83 13.75 2.65
N SER A 250 6.95 14.14 1.73
CA SER A 250 5.50 14.17 1.92
C SER A 250 4.86 12.88 1.42
N TRP A 251 3.89 12.37 2.20
CA TRP A 251 3.15 11.15 1.92
C TRP A 251 1.66 11.45 2.04
N GLU A 252 0.97 11.63 0.93
CA GLU A 252 -0.48 11.73 0.92
C GLU A 252 -1.08 10.33 1.06
N ILE A 253 -1.89 10.14 2.08
CA ILE A 253 -2.60 8.89 2.34
C ILE A 253 -4.10 9.12 2.17
N LEU A 254 -4.71 8.30 1.34
CA LEU A 254 -6.16 8.24 1.18
C LEU A 254 -6.69 7.07 2.02
N PHE A 255 -7.47 7.39 3.04
CA PHE A 255 -8.21 6.43 3.85
C PHE A 255 -9.60 6.28 3.25
N VAL A 256 -9.96 5.06 2.89
CA VAL A 256 -11.20 4.75 2.18
C VAL A 256 -11.97 3.68 2.94
N ARG A 257 -13.28 3.87 3.03
CA ARG A 257 -14.23 2.88 3.50
C ARG A 257 -15.41 2.80 2.55
N ALA A 258 -15.85 1.58 2.23
CA ALA A 258 -17.04 1.34 1.42
C ALA A 258 -17.79 0.10 1.95
N PHE A 259 -19.10 0.04 1.70
CA PHE A 259 -19.98 -1.05 2.13
C PHE A 259 -20.57 -1.76 0.92
N ARG A 260 -20.71 -3.11 1.03
CA ARG A 260 -21.35 -3.93 0.00
C ARG A 260 -22.87 -3.78 0.02
#